data_290c4aff292bc16ccec60d923b897971
#
_entry.id   290c4aff292bc16ccec60d923b897971
#
_cell.length_a   1.000
_cell.length_b   1.000
_cell.length_c   1.000
_cell.angle_alpha   90.00
_cell.angle_beta   90.00
_cell.angle_gamma   90.00
#
_symmetry.space_group_name_H-M   'P 1'
#
loop_
_entity.id
_entity.type
_entity.pdbx_description
1 polymer ?
#
loop_
_entity_poly.entity_id
_entity_poly.type
_entity_poly.pdbx_seq_one_letter_code
_entity_poly.pdbx_strand_id
1 'polypeptide(L)'
;MRYPEFLKPGGTIGFAAPSFGCSIEPYRSAFNHALEVFRRDGYQLQLGPNAYAGDGIGISSSPESCGKEFTEMYTSEENDAIISCGGGELMCEILDYVNFDAIREAKPKWFMGYSDNTNLTFLLNTLCDTAAIYGPCAATFGMKPQHRAIKDAWKLLHGKRLSFRGYDKYEIESSKDEAHPLKPYNCTEKRSIIFFNPDGAEDQPFQFSGRLTGGCLDILVNLCGTKYDKAAAFAEKYRKDGIIWFLEACDLNVFSIRRAVWELQHAGWFEHVKGFLFGRPYSAMDPLMGLDHIHAVTDLLSSLHVPILLDADLGHLPPMIPLISGSLATVSANPADGSMQISMKCK
;
A
#
# COMPACT_ATOMS: atom_id res chain seq x y z
N MET A 1 -14.81 9.71 -6.95
CA MET A 1 -13.37 9.29 -7.02
C MET A 1 -12.79 9.69 -8.36
N ARG A 2 -11.69 10.43 -8.35
CA ARG A 2 -10.92 10.77 -9.55
C ARG A 2 -9.92 9.66 -9.82
N TYR A 3 -9.85 9.19 -11.06
CA TYR A 3 -8.89 8.17 -11.47
C TYR A 3 -7.86 8.79 -12.43
N PRO A 4 -6.56 8.69 -12.09
CA PRO A 4 -5.50 9.11 -13.01
C PRO A 4 -5.52 8.31 -14.32
N GLU A 5 -4.97 8.90 -15.38
CA GLU A 5 -4.64 8.16 -16.60
C GLU A 5 -3.52 7.17 -16.32
N PHE A 6 -3.63 5.95 -16.87
CA PHE A 6 -2.55 4.97 -16.77
C PHE A 6 -1.31 5.45 -17.55
N LEU A 7 -0.13 5.14 -17.00
CA LEU A 7 1.14 5.51 -17.62
C LEU A 7 1.25 4.97 -19.04
N LYS A 8 1.50 5.84 -20.00
CA LYS A 8 1.68 5.48 -21.41
C LYS A 8 3.14 5.11 -21.70
N PRO A 9 3.40 4.26 -22.71
CA PRO A 9 4.76 4.02 -23.18
C PRO A 9 5.45 5.34 -23.56
N GLY A 10 6.69 5.53 -23.11
CA GLY A 10 7.45 6.75 -23.37
C GLY A 10 7.11 7.95 -22.47
N GLY A 11 6.15 7.79 -21.56
CA GLY A 11 5.79 8.83 -20.58
C GLY A 11 6.90 9.12 -19.58
N THR A 12 6.68 10.13 -18.74
CA THR A 12 7.63 10.54 -17.70
C THR A 12 7.24 10.02 -16.33
N ILE A 13 8.18 9.37 -15.65
CA ILE A 13 8.00 8.89 -14.27
C ILE A 13 8.70 9.87 -13.32
N GLY A 14 7.94 10.44 -12.39
CA GLY A 14 8.45 11.21 -11.27
C GLY A 14 8.88 10.30 -10.11
N PHE A 15 9.96 10.64 -9.44
CA PHE A 15 10.44 9.95 -8.24
C PHE A 15 10.54 10.97 -7.11
N ALA A 16 9.68 10.85 -6.14
CA ALA A 16 9.66 11.69 -4.95
C ALA A 16 10.11 10.89 -3.72
N ALA A 17 10.72 11.55 -2.76
CA ALA A 17 11.14 10.97 -1.50
C ALA A 17 10.47 11.66 -0.29
N PRO A 18 9.12 11.56 -0.18
CA PRO A 18 8.40 12.16 0.94
C PRO A 18 8.66 11.43 2.27
N SER A 19 9.13 10.18 2.19
CA SER A 19 9.69 9.41 3.28
C SER A 19 11.20 9.19 3.03
N PHE A 20 11.79 7.99 3.18
CA PHE A 20 13.21 7.81 2.91
C PHE A 20 13.57 8.06 1.44
N GLY A 21 14.71 8.72 1.24
CA GLY A 21 15.42 8.74 -0.02
C GLY A 21 16.29 7.49 -0.18
N CYS A 22 16.85 7.32 -1.38
CA CYS A 22 17.76 6.23 -1.69
C CYS A 22 19.23 6.62 -1.42
N SER A 23 19.53 7.07 -0.19
CA SER A 23 20.83 7.61 0.21
C SER A 23 21.86 6.54 0.59
N ILE A 24 21.39 5.38 1.08
CA ILE A 24 22.22 4.30 1.63
C ILE A 24 22.07 3.00 0.84
N GLU A 25 23.04 2.10 0.98
CA GLU A 25 22.93 0.73 0.46
C GLU A 25 22.02 -0.12 1.35
N PRO A 26 21.34 -1.13 0.80
CA PRO A 26 21.33 -1.54 -0.63
C PRO A 26 20.38 -0.73 -1.53
N TYR A 27 19.65 0.23 -0.97
CA TYR A 27 18.58 0.97 -1.67
C TYR A 27 19.13 1.85 -2.79
N ARG A 28 20.30 2.47 -2.58
CA ARG A 28 20.95 3.35 -3.58
C ARG A 28 21.28 2.59 -4.86
N SER A 29 21.97 1.47 -4.75
CA SER A 29 22.31 0.63 -5.91
C SER A 29 21.05 0.05 -6.57
N ALA A 30 20.09 -0.40 -5.79
CA ALA A 30 18.83 -0.90 -6.32
C ALA A 30 18.04 0.19 -7.07
N PHE A 31 17.96 1.40 -6.53
CA PHE A 31 17.31 2.53 -7.19
C PHE A 31 18.02 2.93 -8.49
N ASN A 32 19.36 3.03 -8.47
CA ASN A 32 20.13 3.33 -9.68
C ASN A 32 19.85 2.31 -10.79
N HIS A 33 19.82 1.02 -10.46
CA HIS A 33 19.47 -0.01 -11.43
C HIS A 33 18.01 0.09 -11.90
N ALA A 34 17.07 0.47 -11.02
CA ALA A 34 15.69 0.72 -11.43
C ALA A 34 15.59 1.86 -12.46
N LEU A 35 16.32 2.97 -12.24
CA LEU A 35 16.36 4.08 -13.18
C LEU A 35 16.95 3.67 -14.54
N GLU A 36 18.00 2.82 -14.56
CA GLU A 36 18.55 2.25 -15.79
C GLU A 36 17.51 1.39 -16.54
N VAL A 37 16.76 0.55 -15.80
CA VAL A 37 15.69 -0.28 -16.38
C VAL A 37 14.62 0.59 -17.01
N PHE A 38 14.13 1.62 -16.32
CA PHE A 38 13.10 2.50 -16.85
C PHE A 38 13.56 3.28 -18.10
N ARG A 39 14.80 3.81 -18.09
CA ARG A 39 15.39 4.47 -19.27
C ARG A 39 15.51 3.51 -20.46
N ARG A 40 16.03 2.32 -20.23
CA ARG A 40 16.15 1.28 -21.26
C ARG A 40 14.80 0.91 -21.86
N ASP A 41 13.74 0.90 -21.01
CA ASP A 41 12.38 0.59 -21.44
C ASP A 41 11.67 1.80 -22.07
N GLY A 42 12.40 2.92 -22.29
CA GLY A 42 11.98 4.10 -23.07
C GLY A 42 11.26 5.20 -22.28
N TYR A 43 11.29 5.18 -20.94
CA TYR A 43 10.65 6.20 -20.10
C TYR A 43 11.57 7.39 -19.82
N GLN A 44 10.98 8.59 -19.74
CA GLN A 44 11.64 9.77 -19.20
C GLN A 44 11.55 9.74 -17.69
N LEU A 45 12.54 10.32 -17.00
CA LEU A 45 12.64 10.29 -15.54
C LEU A 45 12.81 11.69 -15.00
N GLN A 46 11.94 12.06 -14.04
CA GLN A 46 12.05 13.30 -13.27
C GLN A 46 12.37 12.91 -11.81
N LEU A 47 13.57 13.26 -11.34
CA LEU A 47 13.95 13.01 -9.95
C LEU A 47 13.64 14.24 -9.12
N GLY A 48 12.93 14.04 -8.01
CA GLY A 48 12.75 15.05 -6.98
C GLY A 48 14.08 15.36 -6.28
N PRO A 49 14.22 16.53 -5.69
CA PRO A 49 15.46 16.97 -5.04
C PRO A 49 15.91 16.07 -3.89
N ASN A 50 14.97 15.42 -3.21
CA ASN A 50 15.25 14.57 -2.05
C ASN A 50 15.46 13.09 -2.42
N ALA A 51 15.44 12.70 -3.71
CA ALA A 51 15.52 11.31 -4.13
C ALA A 51 16.74 10.54 -3.55
N TYR A 52 17.85 11.23 -3.31
CA TYR A 52 19.06 10.67 -2.69
C TYR A 52 19.38 11.32 -1.33
N ALA A 53 18.49 12.14 -0.78
CA ALA A 53 18.71 12.75 0.53
C ALA A 53 18.57 11.71 1.66
N GLY A 54 19.25 11.96 2.77
CA GLY A 54 19.27 11.08 3.94
C GLY A 54 19.72 11.81 5.20
N ASP A 55 19.51 13.11 5.25
CA ASP A 55 19.85 14.00 6.36
C ASP A 55 18.64 14.27 7.29
N GLY A 56 17.43 13.82 6.90
CA GLY A 56 16.25 13.89 7.73
C GLY A 56 16.19 12.79 8.80
N ILE A 57 15.37 13.00 9.81
CA ILE A 57 15.09 12.00 10.86
C ILE A 57 13.87 11.19 10.44
N GLY A 58 14.07 9.89 10.15
CA GLY A 58 12.98 9.00 9.72
C GLY A 58 12.34 9.31 8.36
N ILE A 59 12.81 10.35 7.67
CA ILE A 59 12.43 10.80 6.33
C ILE A 59 13.68 11.27 5.56
N SER A 60 13.53 11.59 4.26
CA SER A 60 14.67 11.92 3.38
C SER A 60 15.39 13.22 3.76
N SER A 61 14.62 14.26 4.14
CA SER A 61 15.12 15.59 4.49
C SER A 61 14.24 16.22 5.57
N SER A 62 14.17 17.55 5.69
CA SER A 62 13.25 18.18 6.62
C SER A 62 11.78 17.94 6.24
N PRO A 63 10.84 17.92 7.20
CA PRO A 63 9.41 17.78 6.90
C PRO A 63 8.90 18.80 5.87
N GLU A 64 9.34 20.06 5.97
CA GLU A 64 8.99 21.10 5.03
C GLU A 64 9.48 20.80 3.60
N SER A 65 10.75 20.37 3.48
CA SER A 65 11.35 20.00 2.18
C SER A 65 10.62 18.82 1.54
N CYS A 66 10.30 17.79 2.33
CA CYS A 66 9.61 16.60 1.84
C CYS A 66 8.16 16.89 1.42
N GLY A 67 7.42 17.66 2.22
CA GLY A 67 6.03 18.04 1.90
C GLY A 67 5.93 18.95 0.68
N LYS A 68 6.87 19.91 0.55
CA LYS A 68 6.98 20.77 -0.62
C LYS A 68 7.34 19.98 -1.88
N GLU A 69 8.35 19.12 -1.83
CA GLU A 69 8.72 18.25 -2.94
C GLU A 69 7.52 17.44 -3.44
N PHE A 70 6.79 16.79 -2.52
CA PHE A 70 5.63 15.99 -2.91
C PHE A 70 4.57 16.84 -3.60
N THR A 71 4.25 18.03 -3.06
CA THR A 71 3.28 18.95 -3.65
C THR A 71 3.71 19.36 -5.06
N GLU A 72 4.96 19.81 -5.22
CA GLU A 72 5.50 20.26 -6.50
C GLU A 72 5.52 19.14 -7.54
N MET A 73 5.99 17.94 -7.16
CA MET A 73 6.01 16.78 -8.04
C MET A 73 4.60 16.35 -8.46
N TYR A 74 3.63 16.39 -7.51
CA TYR A 74 2.26 15.99 -7.82
C TYR A 74 1.54 16.97 -8.73
N THR A 75 1.78 18.28 -8.56
CA THR A 75 1.14 19.34 -9.36
C THR A 75 1.87 19.64 -10.68
N SER A 76 3.12 19.18 -10.84
CA SER A 76 3.92 19.39 -12.06
C SER A 76 3.25 18.78 -13.29
N GLU A 77 3.34 19.45 -14.43
CA GLU A 77 2.91 18.92 -15.73
C GLU A 77 4.01 18.08 -16.44
N GLU A 78 5.20 18.00 -15.85
CA GLU A 78 6.38 17.35 -16.46
C GLU A 78 6.42 15.83 -16.25
N ASN A 79 5.58 15.29 -15.36
CA ASN A 79 5.50 13.84 -15.10
C ASN A 79 4.06 13.32 -15.20
N ASP A 80 3.92 12.05 -15.59
CA ASP A 80 2.64 11.36 -15.79
C ASP A 80 2.23 10.50 -14.60
N ALA A 81 3.20 10.01 -13.83
CA ALA A 81 3.00 9.20 -12.64
C ALA A 81 4.17 9.42 -11.66
N ILE A 82 3.94 9.19 -10.38
CA ILE A 82 4.95 9.32 -9.33
C ILE A 82 5.11 7.98 -8.61
N ILE A 83 6.37 7.56 -8.42
CA ILE A 83 6.72 6.42 -7.58
C ILE A 83 7.57 6.94 -6.41
N SER A 84 7.17 6.61 -5.18
CA SER A 84 7.97 6.94 -4.00
C SER A 84 9.32 6.23 -4.04
N CYS A 85 10.40 6.93 -3.67
CA CYS A 85 11.74 6.37 -3.60
C CYS A 85 11.83 5.23 -2.59
N GLY A 86 11.30 5.43 -1.37
CA GLY A 86 11.33 4.47 -0.27
C GLY A 86 10.10 4.55 0.64
N GLY A 87 10.02 3.63 1.59
CA GLY A 87 9.24 3.79 2.81
C GLY A 87 9.99 4.64 3.83
N GLY A 88 9.67 4.56 5.12
CA GLY A 88 10.34 5.26 6.21
C GLY A 88 9.50 5.21 7.48
N GLU A 89 9.64 6.24 8.35
CA GLU A 89 9.11 6.19 9.71
C GLU A 89 8.22 7.38 10.08
N LEU A 90 8.56 8.58 9.61
CA LEU A 90 7.99 9.82 10.13
C LEU A 90 7.36 10.72 9.03
N MET A 91 6.82 10.11 7.97
CA MET A 91 6.11 10.88 6.94
C MET A 91 4.89 11.63 7.51
N CYS A 92 4.33 11.24 8.63
CA CYS A 92 3.25 11.99 9.27
C CYS A 92 3.63 13.46 9.55
N GLU A 93 4.92 13.75 9.79
CA GLU A 93 5.40 15.12 10.05
C GLU A 93 5.38 16.02 8.82
N ILE A 94 5.40 15.45 7.59
CA ILE A 94 5.35 16.26 6.38
C ILE A 94 3.96 16.79 6.05
N LEU A 95 2.89 16.22 6.65
CA LEU A 95 1.50 16.45 6.24
C LEU A 95 1.09 17.92 6.38
N ASP A 96 1.67 18.66 7.33
CA ASP A 96 1.42 20.11 7.49
C ASP A 96 2.02 20.95 6.37
N TYR A 97 2.95 20.40 5.61
CA TYR A 97 3.64 21.05 4.49
C TYR A 97 3.16 20.56 3.12
N VAL A 98 2.25 19.60 3.09
CA VAL A 98 1.61 19.14 1.85
C VAL A 98 0.40 19.99 1.53
N ASN A 99 0.37 20.59 0.35
CA ASN A 99 -0.77 21.38 -0.11
C ASN A 99 -1.83 20.47 -0.77
N PHE A 100 -2.68 19.84 0.07
CA PHE A 100 -3.75 18.96 -0.40
C PHE A 100 -4.81 19.69 -1.26
N ASP A 101 -4.99 20.99 -1.10
CA ASP A 101 -5.93 21.76 -1.93
C ASP A 101 -5.39 21.89 -3.36
N ALA A 102 -4.11 22.26 -3.51
CA ALA A 102 -3.47 22.28 -4.83
C ALA A 102 -3.49 20.89 -5.51
N ILE A 103 -3.24 19.83 -4.76
CA ILE A 103 -3.31 18.45 -5.25
C ILE A 103 -4.72 18.09 -5.72
N ARG A 104 -5.75 18.53 -5.00
CA ARG A 104 -7.17 18.31 -5.35
C ARG A 104 -7.54 19.00 -6.65
N GLU A 105 -6.99 20.18 -6.91
CA GLU A 105 -7.25 20.97 -8.12
C GLU A 105 -6.44 20.48 -9.33
N ALA A 106 -5.25 19.91 -9.09
CA ALA A 106 -4.36 19.42 -10.14
C ALA A 106 -4.98 18.26 -10.94
N LYS A 107 -4.44 18.00 -12.14
CA LYS A 107 -4.71 16.79 -12.90
C LYS A 107 -4.34 15.57 -12.04
N PRO A 108 -5.24 14.61 -11.82
CA PRO A 108 -4.94 13.45 -11.00
C PRO A 108 -3.78 12.63 -11.60
N LYS A 109 -2.86 12.19 -10.75
CA LYS A 109 -1.72 11.34 -11.10
C LYS A 109 -1.68 10.11 -10.23
N TRP A 110 -1.18 8.99 -10.78
CA TRP A 110 -0.85 7.84 -9.95
C TRP A 110 0.33 8.20 -9.04
N PHE A 111 0.11 8.06 -7.75
CA PHE A 111 1.18 7.96 -6.75
C PHE A 111 1.25 6.52 -6.28
N MET A 112 2.44 5.92 -6.36
CA MET A 112 2.69 4.53 -5.95
C MET A 112 3.69 4.49 -4.81
N GLY A 113 3.33 3.81 -3.73
CA GLY A 113 4.16 3.54 -2.57
C GLY A 113 3.42 2.67 -1.56
N TYR A 114 4.09 2.18 -0.53
CA TYR A 114 3.52 1.41 0.58
C TYR A 114 4.24 1.75 1.89
N SER A 115 3.88 1.09 3.00
CA SER A 115 4.49 1.36 4.30
C SER A 115 4.17 2.79 4.76
N ASP A 116 5.14 3.57 5.17
CA ASP A 116 4.99 4.98 5.57
C ASP A 116 4.27 5.82 4.49
N ASN A 117 4.38 5.45 3.20
CA ASN A 117 3.60 6.07 2.11
C ASN A 117 2.08 5.92 2.25
N THR A 118 1.59 5.11 3.19
CA THR A 118 0.17 5.06 3.55
C THR A 118 -0.36 6.45 3.89
N ASN A 119 0.44 7.30 4.53
CA ASN A 119 0.09 8.70 4.79
C ASN A 119 -0.46 9.39 3.53
N LEU A 120 0.18 9.21 2.40
CA LEU A 120 -0.22 9.86 1.15
C LEU A 120 -1.21 9.02 0.33
N THR A 121 -1.02 7.70 0.22
CA THR A 121 -1.94 6.86 -0.56
C THR A 121 -3.35 6.86 0.04
N PHE A 122 -3.47 6.93 1.37
CA PHE A 122 -4.74 7.02 2.07
C PHE A 122 -5.34 8.42 2.01
N LEU A 123 -4.54 9.47 2.26
CA LEU A 123 -5.04 10.85 2.25
C LEU A 123 -5.39 11.36 0.84
N LEU A 124 -4.73 10.86 -0.21
CA LEU A 124 -5.18 11.10 -1.58
C LEU A 124 -6.61 10.60 -1.81
N ASN A 125 -7.00 9.47 -1.22
CA ASN A 125 -8.38 8.98 -1.29
C ASN A 125 -9.31 9.87 -0.46
N THR A 126 -9.01 10.07 0.82
CA THR A 126 -9.95 10.63 1.80
C THR A 126 -10.04 12.15 1.76
N LEU A 127 -8.96 12.87 1.43
CA LEU A 127 -8.93 14.32 1.32
C LEU A 127 -9.09 14.81 -0.13
N CYS A 128 -8.46 14.13 -1.10
CA CYS A 128 -8.41 14.61 -2.48
C CYS A 128 -9.38 13.87 -3.42
N ASP A 129 -10.10 12.87 -2.91
CA ASP A 129 -10.99 12.01 -3.70
C ASP A 129 -10.31 11.45 -4.96
N THR A 130 -9.05 11.07 -4.83
CA THR A 130 -8.19 10.62 -5.92
C THR A 130 -7.61 9.24 -5.61
N ALA A 131 -7.67 8.33 -6.58
CA ALA A 131 -7.11 7.00 -6.45
C ALA A 131 -5.58 7.03 -6.42
N ALA A 132 -4.98 6.10 -5.65
CA ALA A 132 -3.54 5.91 -5.53
C ALA A 132 -3.19 4.42 -5.65
N ILE A 133 -1.91 4.08 -5.81
CA ILE A 133 -1.47 2.70 -5.89
C ILE A 133 -0.71 2.34 -4.61
N TYR A 134 -1.25 1.40 -3.83
CA TYR A 134 -0.52 0.74 -2.77
C TYR A 134 0.34 -0.36 -3.39
N GLY A 135 1.65 -0.12 -3.49
CA GLY A 135 2.55 -0.97 -4.26
C GLY A 135 4.02 -0.64 -4.01
N PRO A 136 4.95 -1.37 -4.64
CA PRO A 136 6.38 -1.27 -4.35
C PRO A 136 6.94 0.14 -4.60
N CYS A 137 7.87 0.56 -3.72
CA CYS A 137 8.68 1.75 -3.92
C CYS A 137 9.72 1.55 -5.05
N ALA A 138 10.27 2.65 -5.54
CA ALA A 138 11.10 2.69 -6.75
C ALA A 138 12.33 1.78 -6.70
N ALA A 139 13.05 1.75 -5.56
CA ALA A 139 14.23 0.89 -5.39
C ALA A 139 13.93 -0.60 -5.64
N THR A 140 12.70 -1.06 -5.36
CA THR A 140 12.31 -2.46 -5.55
C THR A 140 12.27 -2.88 -7.02
N PHE A 141 12.03 -1.93 -7.94
CA PHE A 141 12.07 -2.19 -9.39
C PHE A 141 13.47 -2.50 -9.91
N GLY A 142 14.52 -2.20 -9.13
CA GLY A 142 15.91 -2.55 -9.45
C GLY A 142 16.28 -4.02 -9.19
N MET A 143 15.38 -4.82 -8.65
CA MET A 143 15.60 -6.25 -8.40
C MET A 143 15.99 -7.01 -9.66
N LYS A 144 16.97 -7.92 -9.56
CA LYS A 144 17.45 -8.71 -10.70
C LYS A 144 17.71 -10.18 -10.30
N PRO A 145 16.99 -11.16 -10.91
CA PRO A 145 15.86 -10.98 -11.81
C PRO A 145 14.64 -10.37 -11.11
N GLN A 146 13.83 -9.60 -11.84
CA GLN A 146 12.60 -9.06 -11.27
C GLN A 146 11.60 -10.17 -10.94
N HIS A 147 11.11 -10.18 -9.70
CA HIS A 147 10.05 -11.06 -9.27
C HIS A 147 8.74 -10.74 -10.02
N ARG A 148 7.83 -11.73 -10.09
CA ARG A 148 6.51 -11.56 -10.73
C ARG A 148 5.70 -10.40 -10.14
N ALA A 149 5.78 -10.18 -8.82
CA ALA A 149 5.06 -9.10 -8.14
C ALA A 149 5.45 -7.71 -8.66
N ILE A 150 6.74 -7.48 -8.95
CA ILE A 150 7.22 -6.22 -9.50
C ILE A 150 6.72 -6.01 -10.92
N LYS A 151 6.71 -7.08 -11.72
CA LYS A 151 6.12 -7.06 -13.07
C LYS A 151 4.61 -6.82 -13.03
N ASP A 152 3.92 -7.33 -12.01
CA ASP A 152 2.49 -7.14 -11.82
C ASP A 152 2.19 -5.67 -11.41
N ALA A 153 2.98 -5.06 -10.52
CA ALA A 153 2.88 -3.63 -10.20
C ALA A 153 3.12 -2.75 -11.43
N TRP A 154 4.11 -3.11 -12.25
CA TRP A 154 4.37 -2.43 -13.51
C TRP A 154 3.19 -2.53 -14.49
N LYS A 155 2.61 -3.72 -14.63
CA LYS A 155 1.41 -3.92 -15.47
C LYS A 155 0.20 -3.15 -14.96
N LEU A 156 0.04 -3.04 -13.64
CA LEU A 156 -1.04 -2.28 -13.03
C LEU A 156 -0.89 -0.79 -13.35
N LEU A 157 0.32 -0.21 -13.17
CA LEU A 157 0.60 1.20 -13.46
C LEU A 157 0.28 1.58 -14.92
N HIS A 158 0.33 0.58 -15.84
CA HIS A 158 -0.04 0.75 -17.24
C HIS A 158 -1.48 0.34 -17.57
N GLY A 159 -2.29 0.00 -16.58
CA GLY A 159 -3.66 -0.49 -16.81
C GLY A 159 -3.77 -1.83 -17.54
N LYS A 160 -2.64 -2.53 -17.73
CA LYS A 160 -2.59 -3.81 -18.46
C LYS A 160 -3.09 -5.00 -17.63
N ARG A 161 -3.14 -4.85 -16.32
CA ARG A 161 -3.61 -5.90 -15.40
C ARG A 161 -4.20 -5.28 -14.15
N LEU A 162 -5.48 -5.56 -13.89
CA LEU A 162 -6.23 -5.09 -12.74
C LEU A 162 -6.85 -6.24 -11.93
N SER A 163 -6.38 -7.46 -12.17
CA SER A 163 -6.84 -8.67 -11.44
C SER A 163 -5.65 -9.54 -11.05
N PHE A 164 -5.61 -9.92 -9.77
CA PHE A 164 -4.48 -10.64 -9.16
C PHE A 164 -4.99 -11.77 -8.26
N ARG A 165 -4.20 -12.88 -8.18
CA ARG A 165 -4.50 -14.06 -7.37
C ARG A 165 -3.51 -14.28 -6.23
N GLY A 166 -2.50 -13.41 -6.10
CA GLY A 166 -1.42 -13.58 -5.17
C GLY A 166 -0.31 -14.49 -5.72
N TYR A 167 0.54 -14.96 -4.81
CA TYR A 167 1.79 -15.68 -5.11
C TYR A 167 1.85 -16.96 -4.27
N ASP A 168 2.59 -17.97 -4.74
CA ASP A 168 2.59 -19.29 -4.10
C ASP A 168 3.44 -19.33 -2.83
N LYS A 169 4.43 -18.45 -2.74
CA LYS A 169 5.39 -18.38 -1.64
C LYS A 169 5.69 -16.94 -1.25
N TYR A 170 6.14 -16.77 -0.01
CA TYR A 170 6.57 -15.47 0.53
C TYR A 170 7.94 -15.57 1.22
N GLU A 171 8.55 -14.42 1.47
CA GLU A 171 9.84 -14.24 2.14
C GLU A 171 9.62 -13.87 3.60
N ILE A 172 10.33 -14.55 4.52
CA ILE A 172 10.48 -14.13 5.91
C ILE A 172 11.82 -13.40 6.08
N GLU A 173 12.89 -14.00 5.56
CA GLU A 173 14.24 -13.44 5.67
C GLU A 173 14.76 -12.97 4.32
N SER A 174 15.08 -11.68 4.21
CA SER A 174 15.64 -11.13 3.01
C SER A 174 17.10 -11.59 2.81
N SER A 175 17.41 -11.99 1.59
CA SER A 175 18.79 -12.25 1.18
C SER A 175 19.48 -11.04 0.53
N LYS A 176 18.78 -9.90 0.45
CA LYS A 176 19.30 -8.64 -0.05
C LYS A 176 20.14 -7.97 1.05
N ASP A 177 21.36 -7.59 0.71
CA ASP A 177 22.29 -6.87 1.57
C ASP A 177 23.09 -5.84 0.74
N GLU A 178 24.02 -5.15 1.39
CA GLU A 178 24.87 -4.15 0.72
C GLU A 178 25.75 -4.74 -0.37
N ALA A 179 26.22 -6.00 -0.19
CA ALA A 179 27.05 -6.70 -1.19
C ALA A 179 26.20 -7.25 -2.36
N HIS A 180 24.93 -7.45 -2.14
CA HIS A 180 23.98 -8.03 -3.09
C HIS A 180 22.70 -7.20 -3.22
N PRO A 181 22.78 -5.91 -3.60
CA PRO A 181 21.67 -4.96 -3.53
C PRO A 181 20.53 -5.28 -4.48
N LEU A 182 20.75 -6.08 -5.51
CA LEU A 182 19.75 -6.39 -6.54
C LEU A 182 19.09 -7.76 -6.35
N LYS A 183 19.44 -8.52 -5.29
CA LYS A 183 18.86 -9.85 -5.09
C LYS A 183 17.34 -9.84 -5.10
N PRO A 184 16.71 -10.84 -5.74
CA PRO A 184 15.25 -11.01 -5.69
C PRO A 184 14.79 -11.48 -4.30
N TYR A 185 13.49 -11.49 -4.09
CA TYR A 185 12.87 -12.04 -2.88
C TYR A 185 13.29 -13.49 -2.65
N ASN A 186 13.61 -13.82 -1.41
CA ASN A 186 13.95 -15.17 -0.94
C ASN A 186 12.68 -15.91 -0.49
N CYS A 187 11.76 -16.15 -1.41
CA CYS A 187 10.45 -16.76 -1.12
C CYS A 187 10.58 -18.25 -0.80
N THR A 188 10.75 -18.59 0.47
CA THR A 188 10.88 -19.98 0.99
C THR A 188 9.57 -20.52 1.50
N GLU A 189 8.73 -19.70 2.14
CA GLU A 189 7.54 -20.09 2.83
C GLU A 189 6.33 -20.23 1.90
N LYS A 190 5.52 -21.27 2.11
CA LYS A 190 4.26 -21.44 1.39
C LYS A 190 3.23 -20.43 1.87
N ARG A 191 2.51 -19.85 0.92
CA ARG A 191 1.32 -19.04 1.23
C ARG A 191 0.24 -19.90 1.88
N SER A 192 -0.38 -19.37 2.94
CA SER A 192 -1.59 -19.91 3.55
C SER A 192 -2.50 -18.74 3.87
N ILE A 193 -3.61 -18.60 3.14
CA ILE A 193 -4.62 -17.58 3.42
C ILE A 193 -5.62 -18.16 4.40
N ILE A 194 -5.98 -17.40 5.42
CA ILE A 194 -6.99 -17.75 6.40
C ILE A 194 -8.29 -17.05 6.00
N PHE A 195 -9.35 -17.83 5.91
CA PHE A 195 -10.68 -17.36 5.49
C PHE A 195 -11.60 -17.37 6.70
N PHE A 196 -12.12 -16.21 7.06
CA PHE A 196 -13.13 -16.06 8.08
C PHE A 196 -14.39 -15.46 7.45
N ASN A 197 -15.47 -16.25 7.40
CA ASN A 197 -16.74 -15.81 6.84
C ASN A 197 -17.86 -16.14 7.84
N PRO A 198 -18.21 -15.20 8.74
CA PRO A 198 -19.08 -15.49 9.89
C PRO A 198 -20.49 -15.91 9.50
N ASP A 199 -20.99 -15.48 8.35
CA ASP A 199 -22.35 -15.78 7.88
C ASP A 199 -22.37 -16.86 6.77
N GLY A 200 -21.19 -17.39 6.40
CA GLY A 200 -21.05 -18.41 5.36
C GLY A 200 -20.81 -19.80 5.91
N ALA A 201 -21.04 -20.82 5.09
CA ALA A 201 -20.60 -22.18 5.40
C ALA A 201 -19.08 -22.29 5.27
N GLU A 202 -18.44 -23.02 6.17
CA GLU A 202 -17.02 -23.41 6.04
C GLU A 202 -16.80 -24.08 4.68
N ASP A 203 -15.63 -23.84 4.09
CA ASP A 203 -15.19 -24.43 2.82
C ASP A 203 -16.00 -24.05 1.56
N GLN A 204 -17.00 -23.18 1.65
CA GLN A 204 -17.72 -22.73 0.48
C GLN A 204 -17.10 -21.47 -0.12
N PRO A 205 -16.99 -21.38 -1.47
CA PRO A 205 -16.56 -20.17 -2.13
C PRO A 205 -17.49 -19.00 -1.80
N PHE A 206 -16.90 -17.83 -1.60
CA PHE A 206 -17.65 -16.59 -1.37
C PHE A 206 -17.04 -15.39 -2.09
N GLN A 207 -17.80 -14.33 -2.18
CA GLN A 207 -17.41 -13.12 -2.87
C GLN A 207 -17.99 -11.89 -2.20
N PHE A 208 -17.21 -10.82 -2.15
CA PHE A 208 -17.67 -9.51 -1.70
C PHE A 208 -17.11 -8.40 -2.58
N SER A 209 -17.79 -7.27 -2.63
CA SER A 209 -17.42 -6.14 -3.48
C SER A 209 -17.62 -4.84 -2.74
N GLY A 210 -16.75 -3.87 -3.04
CA GLY A 210 -16.80 -2.53 -2.45
C GLY A 210 -15.68 -1.65 -2.96
N ARG A 211 -15.62 -0.44 -2.44
CA ARG A 211 -14.54 0.49 -2.70
C ARG A 211 -13.35 0.15 -1.82
N LEU A 212 -12.20 -0.07 -2.45
CA LEU A 212 -10.98 -0.50 -1.77
C LEU A 212 -10.27 0.70 -1.15
N THR A 213 -9.93 0.64 0.12
CA THR A 213 -9.11 1.63 0.83
C THR A 213 -8.38 1.00 1.99
N GLY A 214 -7.30 1.62 2.48
CA GLY A 214 -6.50 1.09 3.59
C GLY A 214 -5.02 1.40 3.47
N GLY A 215 -4.19 0.52 4.04
CA GLY A 215 -2.74 0.64 4.07
C GLY A 215 -2.12 -0.01 5.31
N CYS A 216 -0.96 0.52 5.74
CA CYS A 216 -0.25 0.10 6.93
C CYS A 216 -0.97 0.59 8.19
N LEU A 217 -1.30 -0.34 9.11
CA LEU A 217 -1.97 -0.03 10.39
C LEU A 217 -1.13 0.87 11.27
N ASP A 218 0.20 0.71 11.24
CA ASP A 218 1.16 1.54 11.99
C ASP A 218 0.97 3.03 11.66
N ILE A 219 0.56 3.33 10.43
CA ILE A 219 0.33 4.68 9.94
C ILE A 219 -1.13 5.10 10.11
N LEU A 220 -2.08 4.22 9.79
CA LEU A 220 -3.50 4.56 9.86
C LEU A 220 -3.94 4.94 11.27
N VAL A 221 -3.43 4.24 12.29
CA VAL A 221 -3.73 4.56 13.70
C VAL A 221 -3.21 5.95 14.09
N ASN A 222 -2.07 6.38 13.54
CA ASN A 222 -1.53 7.72 13.78
C ASN A 222 -2.33 8.83 13.10
N LEU A 223 -3.06 8.52 12.01
CA LEU A 223 -3.95 9.46 11.33
C LEU A 223 -5.31 9.59 12.02
N CYS A 224 -5.74 8.54 12.74
CA CYS A 224 -7.03 8.49 13.40
C CYS A 224 -7.16 9.63 14.44
N GLY A 225 -8.28 10.37 14.40
CA GLY A 225 -8.57 11.48 15.29
C GLY A 225 -7.77 12.77 15.03
N THR A 226 -6.87 12.80 14.04
CA THR A 226 -6.16 14.03 13.64
C THR A 226 -7.04 14.91 12.73
N LYS A 227 -6.58 16.13 12.43
CA LYS A 227 -7.26 17.01 11.46
C LYS A 227 -7.36 16.40 10.04
N TYR A 228 -6.51 15.42 9.74
CA TYR A 228 -6.47 14.69 8.47
C TYR A 228 -7.46 13.52 8.41
N ASP A 229 -8.02 13.12 9.56
CA ASP A 229 -8.99 12.03 9.60
C ASP A 229 -10.30 12.41 8.92
N LYS A 230 -10.53 11.82 7.75
CA LYS A 230 -11.78 11.92 6.99
C LYS A 230 -12.31 10.53 6.60
N ALA A 231 -11.87 9.46 7.30
CA ALA A 231 -12.23 8.09 6.95
C ALA A 231 -13.72 7.82 7.07
N ALA A 232 -14.37 8.24 8.16
CA ALA A 232 -15.83 8.07 8.32
C ALA A 232 -16.61 8.88 7.27
N ALA A 233 -16.18 10.10 6.94
CA ALA A 233 -16.79 10.90 5.88
C ALA A 233 -16.62 10.26 4.48
N PHE A 234 -15.47 9.65 4.23
CA PHE A 234 -15.20 8.89 3.01
C PHE A 234 -16.10 7.66 2.93
N ALA A 235 -16.24 6.88 4.00
CA ALA A 235 -17.11 5.72 4.06
C ALA A 235 -18.57 6.11 3.80
N GLU A 236 -19.07 7.19 4.42
CA GLU A 236 -20.42 7.69 4.20
C GLU A 236 -20.63 8.18 2.76
N LYS A 237 -19.65 8.88 2.17
CA LYS A 237 -19.69 9.31 0.76
C LYS A 237 -19.88 8.13 -0.18
N TYR A 238 -19.19 7.02 0.08
CA TYR A 238 -19.18 5.82 -0.76
C TYR A 238 -20.04 4.67 -0.20
N ARG A 239 -20.99 4.95 0.71
CA ARG A 239 -21.86 3.96 1.34
C ARG A 239 -22.60 3.04 0.38
N LYS A 240 -22.94 3.52 -0.83
CA LYS A 240 -23.62 2.71 -1.85
C LYS A 240 -22.71 1.65 -2.46
N ASP A 241 -21.44 1.93 -2.57
CA ASP A 241 -20.43 0.97 -3.03
C ASP A 241 -20.08 -0.01 -1.90
N GLY A 242 -20.14 0.47 -0.65
CA GLY A 242 -19.55 -0.15 0.53
C GLY A 242 -18.03 -0.09 0.48
N ILE A 243 -17.36 -0.42 1.59
CA ILE A 243 -15.91 -0.31 1.74
C ILE A 243 -15.27 -1.68 1.92
N ILE A 244 -14.21 -1.97 1.18
CA ILE A 244 -13.28 -3.07 1.46
C ILE A 244 -12.02 -2.47 2.05
N TRP A 245 -11.69 -2.86 3.28
CA TRP A 245 -10.45 -2.45 3.93
C TRP A 245 -9.34 -3.44 3.62
N PHE A 246 -8.20 -2.94 3.10
CA PHE A 246 -6.95 -3.70 3.08
C PHE A 246 -6.01 -3.12 4.14
N LEU A 247 -5.51 -3.98 5.02
CA LEU A 247 -4.73 -3.60 6.19
C LEU A 247 -3.51 -4.51 6.29
N GLU A 248 -2.38 -3.99 6.67
CA GLU A 248 -1.18 -4.75 6.97
C GLU A 248 -0.42 -4.08 8.11
N ALA A 249 0.50 -4.77 8.78
CA ALA A 249 1.25 -4.25 9.90
C ALA A 249 2.74 -4.58 9.77
N CYS A 250 3.60 -3.62 10.09
CA CYS A 250 5.05 -3.75 10.12
C CYS A 250 5.54 -3.98 11.55
N ASP A 251 5.54 -2.96 12.39
CA ASP A 251 6.17 -2.97 13.71
C ASP A 251 5.20 -3.31 14.85
N LEU A 252 3.90 -3.28 14.58
CA LEU A 252 2.88 -3.58 15.58
C LEU A 252 2.94 -5.06 15.98
N ASN A 253 3.10 -5.32 17.28
CA ASN A 253 2.86 -6.65 17.84
C ASN A 253 1.35 -6.95 17.92
N VAL A 254 0.97 -8.18 18.25
CA VAL A 254 -0.44 -8.62 18.28
C VAL A 254 -1.34 -7.74 19.16
N PHE A 255 -0.85 -7.24 20.31
CA PHE A 255 -1.63 -6.33 21.14
C PHE A 255 -1.81 -4.97 20.51
N SER A 256 -0.80 -4.48 19.81
CA SER A 256 -0.85 -3.20 19.11
C SER A 256 -1.76 -3.28 17.90
N ILE A 257 -1.74 -4.38 17.15
CA ILE A 257 -2.71 -4.65 16.08
C ILE A 257 -4.14 -4.64 16.64
N ARG A 258 -4.38 -5.37 17.74
CA ARG A 258 -5.70 -5.40 18.36
C ARG A 258 -6.18 -4.02 18.81
N ARG A 259 -5.31 -3.21 19.45
CA ARG A 259 -5.63 -1.84 19.84
C ARG A 259 -5.91 -0.94 18.65
N ALA A 260 -5.11 -1.04 17.59
CA ALA A 260 -5.32 -0.27 16.37
C ALA A 260 -6.66 -0.60 15.71
N VAL A 261 -6.99 -1.87 15.55
CA VAL A 261 -8.28 -2.31 15.00
C VAL A 261 -9.44 -1.82 15.87
N TRP A 262 -9.31 -1.92 17.20
CA TRP A 262 -10.31 -1.42 18.15
C TRP A 262 -10.51 0.09 18.00
N GLU A 263 -9.42 0.87 17.93
CA GLU A 263 -9.47 2.33 17.78
C GLU A 263 -10.16 2.75 16.49
N LEU A 264 -9.75 2.18 15.34
CA LEU A 264 -10.35 2.49 14.04
C LEU A 264 -11.84 2.14 14.01
N GLN A 265 -12.23 1.01 14.62
CA GLN A 265 -13.64 0.61 14.73
C GLN A 265 -14.45 1.63 15.54
N HIS A 266 -13.96 2.06 16.71
CA HIS A 266 -14.64 3.00 17.58
C HIS A 266 -14.62 4.44 17.04
N ALA A 267 -13.67 4.77 16.19
CA ALA A 267 -13.63 6.03 15.44
C ALA A 267 -14.60 6.07 14.23
N GLY A 268 -15.34 4.97 13.98
CA GLY A 268 -16.32 4.89 12.88
C GLY A 268 -15.70 4.66 11.50
N TRP A 269 -14.44 4.24 11.42
CA TRP A 269 -13.78 4.01 10.13
C TRP A 269 -14.40 2.84 9.37
N PHE A 270 -14.90 1.83 10.08
CA PHE A 270 -15.47 0.61 9.47
C PHE A 270 -16.96 0.72 9.16
N GLU A 271 -17.51 1.92 9.14
CA GLU A 271 -18.85 2.15 8.63
C GLU A 271 -18.99 1.69 7.17
N HIS A 272 -20.10 1.04 6.84
CA HIS A 272 -20.41 0.52 5.50
C HIS A 272 -19.39 -0.52 4.97
N VAL A 273 -18.60 -1.17 5.85
CA VAL A 273 -17.65 -2.20 5.45
C VAL A 273 -18.36 -3.39 4.79
N LYS A 274 -17.71 -3.98 3.79
CA LYS A 274 -18.15 -5.18 3.05
C LYS A 274 -17.18 -6.36 3.21
N GLY A 275 -16.00 -6.13 3.75
CA GLY A 275 -15.02 -7.14 4.04
C GLY A 275 -13.63 -6.55 4.26
N PHE A 276 -12.74 -7.40 4.74
CA PHE A 276 -11.36 -7.06 5.07
C PHE A 276 -10.37 -7.97 4.37
N LEU A 277 -9.23 -7.40 4.00
CA LEU A 277 -8.02 -8.10 3.59
C LEU A 277 -6.91 -7.70 4.55
N PHE A 278 -6.40 -8.62 5.35
CA PHE A 278 -5.24 -8.41 6.20
C PHE A 278 -4.02 -9.09 5.60
N GLY A 279 -2.94 -8.33 5.47
CA GLY A 279 -1.63 -8.86 5.12
C GLY A 279 -1.01 -9.65 6.27
N ARG A 280 -0.01 -10.49 5.95
CA ARG A 280 0.82 -11.13 6.97
C ARG A 280 1.55 -10.06 7.78
N PRO A 281 1.38 -10.01 9.11
CA PRO A 281 2.05 -9.01 9.93
C PRO A 281 3.54 -9.35 10.07
N TYR A 282 4.42 -8.37 9.83
CA TYR A 282 5.87 -8.60 9.86
C TYR A 282 6.37 -8.92 11.28
N SER A 283 5.95 -8.15 12.29
CA SER A 283 6.42 -8.28 13.68
C SER A 283 5.45 -9.03 14.62
N ALA A 284 4.39 -9.65 14.09
CA ALA A 284 3.34 -10.26 14.92
C ALA A 284 2.97 -11.69 14.47
N MET A 285 3.91 -12.43 13.86
CA MET A 285 3.67 -13.82 13.47
C MET A 285 3.62 -14.76 14.67
N ASP A 286 4.33 -14.46 15.76
CA ASP A 286 4.34 -15.25 16.97
C ASP A 286 3.27 -14.78 17.96
N PRO A 287 2.53 -15.70 18.61
CA PRO A 287 1.57 -15.36 19.65
C PRO A 287 2.25 -14.72 20.87
N LEU A 288 1.58 -13.75 21.49
CA LEU A 288 2.04 -13.09 22.70
C LEU A 288 0.98 -13.23 23.80
N MET A 289 1.34 -13.83 24.92
CA MET A 289 0.43 -14.10 26.07
C MET A 289 -0.86 -14.84 25.66
N GLY A 290 -0.76 -15.76 24.69
CA GLY A 290 -1.90 -16.54 24.22
C GLY A 290 -2.75 -15.87 23.15
N LEU A 291 -2.46 -14.63 22.74
CA LEU A 291 -3.11 -13.95 21.63
C LEU A 291 -2.25 -14.05 20.37
N ASP A 292 -2.79 -14.60 19.31
CA ASP A 292 -2.21 -14.58 17.97
C ASP A 292 -2.79 -13.46 17.09
N HIS A 293 -2.21 -13.25 15.92
CA HIS A 293 -2.65 -12.19 15.00
C HIS A 293 -4.04 -12.44 14.43
N ILE A 294 -4.48 -13.70 14.34
CA ILE A 294 -5.81 -14.05 13.83
C ILE A 294 -6.87 -13.58 14.82
N HIS A 295 -6.77 -14.01 16.09
CA HIS A 295 -7.72 -13.62 17.14
C HIS A 295 -7.59 -12.14 17.53
N ALA A 296 -6.41 -11.52 17.33
CA ALA A 296 -6.24 -10.08 17.51
C ALA A 296 -7.20 -9.26 16.61
N VAL A 297 -7.56 -9.80 15.46
CA VAL A 297 -8.43 -9.16 14.46
C VAL A 297 -9.86 -9.73 14.50
N THR A 298 -10.00 -11.05 14.39
CA THR A 298 -11.31 -11.68 14.20
C THR A 298 -12.24 -11.53 15.39
N ASP A 299 -11.72 -11.60 16.64
CA ASP A 299 -12.55 -11.41 17.83
C ASP A 299 -13.23 -10.04 17.88
N LEU A 300 -12.58 -8.99 17.36
CA LEU A 300 -13.15 -7.65 17.33
C LEU A 300 -14.12 -7.47 16.16
N LEU A 301 -13.72 -7.92 14.96
CA LEU A 301 -14.43 -7.63 13.73
C LEU A 301 -15.56 -8.62 13.39
N SER A 302 -15.64 -9.78 14.10
CA SER A 302 -16.71 -10.77 13.89
C SER A 302 -18.12 -10.18 14.07
N SER A 303 -18.27 -9.20 14.94
CA SER A 303 -19.52 -8.50 15.18
C SER A 303 -20.03 -7.67 13.99
N LEU A 304 -19.18 -7.42 13.01
CA LEU A 304 -19.55 -6.70 11.78
C LEU A 304 -20.20 -7.61 10.72
N HIS A 305 -20.19 -8.92 10.93
CA HIS A 305 -20.80 -9.92 10.03
C HIS A 305 -20.36 -9.79 8.57
N VAL A 306 -19.06 -9.54 8.33
CA VAL A 306 -18.47 -9.43 6.99
C VAL A 306 -17.27 -10.37 6.85
N PRO A 307 -16.95 -10.80 5.62
CA PRO A 307 -15.78 -11.65 5.37
C PRO A 307 -14.46 -10.98 5.73
N ILE A 308 -13.52 -11.76 6.29
CA ILE A 308 -12.15 -11.35 6.60
C ILE A 308 -11.20 -12.38 5.99
N LEU A 309 -10.28 -11.94 5.15
CA LEU A 309 -9.16 -12.73 4.67
C LEU A 309 -7.91 -12.26 5.39
N LEU A 310 -7.20 -13.19 6.07
CA LEU A 310 -5.93 -12.90 6.74
C LEU A 310 -4.78 -13.60 6.00
N ASP A 311 -3.57 -13.15 6.24
CA ASP A 311 -2.34 -13.63 5.61
C ASP A 311 -2.35 -13.50 4.08
N ALA A 312 -3.11 -12.53 3.57
CA ALA A 312 -3.07 -12.16 2.17
C ALA A 312 -1.68 -11.63 1.76
N ASP A 313 -1.38 -11.69 0.46
CA ASP A 313 -0.11 -11.18 -0.06
C ASP A 313 -0.10 -9.65 -0.11
N LEU A 314 -0.04 -9.03 1.07
CA LEU A 314 -0.01 -7.59 1.30
C LEU A 314 1.06 -7.27 2.33
N GLY A 315 1.70 -6.10 2.22
CA GLY A 315 2.57 -5.56 3.26
C GLY A 315 4.03 -6.01 3.20
N HIS A 316 4.65 -6.11 4.38
CA HIS A 316 6.10 -6.14 4.56
C HIS A 316 6.74 -7.53 4.45
N LEU A 317 5.94 -8.61 4.44
CA LEU A 317 6.42 -9.96 4.08
C LEU A 317 6.15 -10.22 2.59
N PRO A 318 7.10 -9.87 1.70
CA PRO A 318 6.88 -9.91 0.27
C PRO A 318 6.74 -11.35 -0.28
N PRO A 319 6.15 -11.52 -1.43
CA PRO A 319 5.71 -10.50 -2.39
C PRO A 319 4.32 -9.94 -2.07
N MET A 320 4.04 -8.70 -2.52
CA MET A 320 2.74 -8.06 -2.34
C MET A 320 1.98 -7.92 -3.66
N ILE A 321 0.65 -8.05 -3.60
CA ILE A 321 -0.26 -7.69 -4.68
C ILE A 321 -0.35 -6.15 -4.73
N PRO A 322 -0.13 -5.51 -5.89
CA PRO A 322 -0.37 -4.08 -6.01
C PRO A 322 -1.88 -3.80 -6.02
N LEU A 323 -2.30 -2.80 -5.25
CA LEU A 323 -3.70 -2.43 -5.11
C LEU A 323 -3.96 -1.00 -5.56
N ILE A 324 -5.07 -0.76 -6.25
CA ILE A 324 -5.55 0.60 -6.52
C ILE A 324 -6.48 0.99 -5.37
N SER A 325 -5.95 1.75 -4.40
CA SER A 325 -6.73 2.39 -3.36
C SER A 325 -7.69 3.39 -3.97
N GLY A 326 -8.96 3.32 -3.62
CA GLY A 326 -10.05 4.11 -4.22
C GLY A 326 -10.80 3.39 -5.36
N SER A 327 -10.33 2.24 -5.86
CA SER A 327 -11.03 1.50 -6.92
C SER A 327 -12.25 0.72 -6.42
N LEU A 328 -13.18 0.41 -7.31
CA LEU A 328 -14.17 -0.63 -7.05
C LEU A 328 -13.52 -2.00 -7.19
N ALA A 329 -13.52 -2.78 -6.13
CA ALA A 329 -12.91 -4.10 -6.10
C ALA A 329 -13.96 -5.19 -5.87
N THR A 330 -13.68 -6.36 -6.42
CA THR A 330 -14.36 -7.62 -6.13
C THR A 330 -13.31 -8.61 -5.66
N VAL A 331 -13.53 -9.17 -4.47
CA VAL A 331 -12.70 -10.23 -3.90
C VAL A 331 -13.50 -11.53 -4.00
N SER A 332 -12.92 -12.52 -4.66
CA SER A 332 -13.45 -13.90 -4.69
C SER A 332 -12.50 -14.78 -3.91
N ALA A 333 -13.03 -15.58 -3.03
CA ALA A 333 -12.30 -16.47 -2.13
C ALA A 333 -12.84 -17.89 -2.25
N ASN A 334 -11.94 -18.86 -2.25
CA ASN A 334 -12.29 -20.29 -2.22
C ASN A 334 -11.48 -20.99 -1.13
N PRO A 335 -12.04 -21.18 0.06
CA PRO A 335 -11.38 -21.86 1.16
C PRO A 335 -10.95 -23.31 0.83
N ALA A 336 -11.73 -24.02 0.01
CA ALA A 336 -11.45 -25.43 -0.32
C ALA A 336 -10.11 -25.64 -1.04
N ASP A 337 -9.66 -24.68 -1.84
CA ASP A 337 -8.36 -24.72 -2.54
C ASP A 337 -7.36 -23.66 -2.07
N GLY A 338 -7.71 -22.86 -1.05
CA GLY A 338 -6.88 -21.81 -0.50
C GLY A 338 -6.64 -20.64 -1.45
N SER A 339 -7.49 -20.47 -2.48
CA SER A 339 -7.30 -19.42 -3.48
C SER A 339 -8.09 -18.15 -3.18
N MET A 340 -7.51 -17.02 -3.58
CA MET A 340 -8.20 -15.74 -3.65
C MET A 340 -7.92 -15.05 -4.99
N GLN A 341 -8.84 -14.20 -5.40
CA GLN A 341 -8.65 -13.29 -6.51
C GLN A 341 -9.24 -11.93 -6.16
N ILE A 342 -8.48 -10.87 -6.39
CA ILE A 342 -8.98 -9.50 -6.35
C ILE A 342 -9.02 -8.92 -7.75
N SER A 343 -10.14 -8.33 -8.14
CA SER A 343 -10.33 -7.65 -9.42
C SER A 343 -10.77 -6.22 -9.18
N MET A 344 -10.06 -5.27 -9.76
CA MET A 344 -10.25 -3.82 -9.54
C MET A 344 -10.76 -3.13 -10.80
N LYS A 345 -11.59 -2.10 -10.62
CA LYS A 345 -12.12 -1.27 -11.70
C LYS A 345 -12.03 0.21 -11.32
N CYS A 346 -11.52 1.03 -12.22
CA CYS A 346 -11.51 2.49 -12.12
C CYS A 346 -12.80 3.06 -12.74
N LYS A 347 -13.84 3.22 -11.90
CA LYS A 347 -15.15 3.75 -12.31
C LYS A 347 -15.70 4.69 -11.25
#